data_2b56065f625874f88b2cfd1db41d2dd1
#
_entry.id   2b56065f625874f88b2cfd1db41d2dd1
#
_cell.length_a   1.000
_cell.length_b   1.000
_cell.length_c   1.000
_cell.angle_alpha   90.00
_cell.angle_beta   90.00
_cell.angle_gamma   90.00
#
_symmetry.space_group_name_H-M   'P 1'
#
loop_
_entity.id
_entity.type
_entity.pdbx_description
1 polymer ?
#
loop_
_entity_poly.entity_id
_entity_poly.type
_entity_poly.pdbx_seq_one_letter_code
_entity_poly.pdbx_strand_id
1 'polypeptide(L)'
;MKTYPLQSLTLIEAQQKQFALVDTICRHFPGSEFLTRGDLGLTPGLNQPRITQRVEQVLADAFHAQAAALVQGAGTGAIRAALAALLKPGQRLLVHDAPVYPTTQVIIEQMGLTLITADFNDLLALKQVVDEQQPDAALVQHTRQQPQDGYILADVLATLRSAGVPALTDDNYAVMKVARIGCECGANVSTFSCFKLFGPEGVGAVVGDADVINRIRATLYSGGSQIQGAQALEVLRGLVFAPVMHAVQAGVSERLLALLNGGAVPEVKSAVIANAQSKVLIVEFHQPIAARVLEEAQKRGALPYPVGAESKYEIPPLFYRLSGTFRQVNPQLEHYAIRINPNRSGEE
;
A
#
# COMPACT_ATOMS: atom_id res chain seq x y z
N MET A 1 17.13 14.46 -10.09
CA MET A 1 17.06 13.33 -9.11
C MET A 1 16.76 12.06 -9.89
N LYS A 2 17.36 10.89 -9.57
CA LYS A 2 17.03 9.59 -10.19
C LYS A 2 16.15 8.80 -9.20
N THR A 3 15.10 8.17 -9.71
CA THR A 3 14.15 7.39 -8.92
C THR A 3 13.90 6.05 -9.61
N TYR A 4 13.36 5.09 -8.88
CA TYR A 4 13.07 3.72 -9.35
C TYR A 4 11.63 3.33 -8.93
N PRO A 5 10.58 4.01 -9.45
CA PRO A 5 9.21 3.68 -9.10
C PRO A 5 8.86 2.27 -9.55
N LEU A 6 7.91 1.63 -8.85
CA LEU A 6 7.38 0.34 -9.27
C LEU A 6 6.74 0.44 -10.66
N GLN A 7 6.91 -0.60 -11.45
CA GLN A 7 6.21 -0.71 -12.73
C GLN A 7 4.72 -0.91 -12.48
N SER A 8 3.91 0.00 -13.00
CA SER A 8 2.45 -0.12 -12.93
C SER A 8 1.93 -1.08 -13.98
N LEU A 9 0.77 -1.68 -13.69
CA LEU A 9 0.00 -2.40 -14.70
C LEU A 9 -0.35 -1.48 -15.86
N THR A 10 -0.27 -2.00 -17.06
CA THR A 10 -0.90 -1.37 -18.23
C THR A 10 -2.43 -1.38 -18.08
N LEU A 11 -3.13 -0.56 -18.84
CA LEU A 11 -4.60 -0.55 -18.79
C LEU A 11 -5.19 -1.93 -19.16
N ILE A 12 -4.57 -2.65 -20.09
CA ILE A 12 -5.04 -3.99 -20.51
C ILE A 12 -4.84 -5.00 -19.37
N GLU A 13 -3.69 -5.01 -18.73
CA GLU A 13 -3.43 -5.90 -17.58
C GLU A 13 -4.35 -5.57 -16.40
N ALA A 14 -4.63 -4.28 -16.17
CA ALA A 14 -5.54 -3.83 -15.14
C ALA A 14 -7.00 -4.28 -15.40
N GLN A 15 -7.46 -4.23 -16.65
CA GLN A 15 -8.74 -4.78 -17.05
C GLN A 15 -8.82 -6.30 -16.84
N GLN A 16 -7.77 -7.03 -17.21
CA GLN A 16 -7.69 -8.48 -16.96
C GLN A 16 -7.77 -8.80 -15.46
N LYS A 17 -7.06 -8.03 -14.63
CA LYS A 17 -7.10 -8.18 -13.17
C LYS A 17 -8.49 -7.87 -12.62
N GLN A 18 -9.18 -6.86 -13.13
CA GLN A 18 -10.58 -6.56 -12.78
C GLN A 18 -11.52 -7.72 -13.16
N PHE A 19 -11.40 -8.27 -14.37
CA PHE A 19 -12.26 -9.37 -14.82
C PHE A 19 -12.03 -10.63 -13.98
N ALA A 20 -10.79 -11.00 -13.70
CA ALA A 20 -10.45 -12.12 -12.83
C ALA A 20 -11.03 -11.96 -11.40
N LEU A 21 -11.01 -10.73 -10.85
CA LEU A 21 -11.63 -10.44 -9.57
C LEU A 21 -13.16 -10.62 -9.64
N VAL A 22 -13.81 -10.12 -10.69
CA VAL A 22 -15.27 -10.28 -10.89
C VAL A 22 -15.63 -11.76 -10.99
N ASP A 23 -14.87 -12.55 -11.76
CA ASP A 23 -15.08 -14.00 -11.85
C ASP A 23 -14.94 -14.67 -10.47
N THR A 24 -13.98 -14.24 -9.67
CA THR A 24 -13.82 -14.75 -8.30
C THR A 24 -15.01 -14.37 -7.42
N ILE A 25 -15.49 -13.13 -7.50
CA ILE A 25 -16.69 -12.68 -6.77
C ILE A 25 -17.90 -13.55 -7.18
N CYS A 26 -18.11 -13.80 -8.47
CA CYS A 26 -19.22 -14.60 -8.96
C CYS A 26 -19.19 -16.06 -8.46
N ARG A 27 -18.00 -16.64 -8.26
CA ARG A 27 -17.88 -18.00 -7.67
C ARG A 27 -18.31 -18.04 -6.20
N HIS A 28 -18.06 -16.98 -5.45
CA HIS A 28 -18.37 -16.89 -4.02
C HIS A 28 -19.75 -16.30 -3.72
N PHE A 29 -20.32 -15.53 -4.64
CA PHE A 29 -21.63 -14.87 -4.50
C PHE A 29 -22.53 -15.21 -5.67
N PRO A 30 -23.16 -16.40 -5.70
CA PRO A 30 -24.01 -16.80 -6.81
C PRO A 30 -25.30 -15.97 -6.87
N GLY A 31 -25.77 -15.73 -8.09
CA GLY A 31 -27.02 -15.01 -8.35
C GLY A 31 -27.04 -13.60 -7.78
N SER A 32 -28.05 -13.28 -6.99
CA SER A 32 -28.25 -11.96 -6.38
C SER A 32 -27.58 -11.79 -5.00
N GLU A 33 -26.82 -12.77 -4.53
CA GLU A 33 -26.26 -12.73 -3.16
C GLU A 33 -25.27 -11.58 -2.93
N PHE A 34 -24.62 -11.09 -3.98
CA PHE A 34 -23.78 -9.89 -3.90
C PHE A 34 -24.58 -8.60 -3.74
N LEU A 35 -25.88 -8.59 -4.03
CA LEU A 35 -26.77 -7.43 -3.93
C LEU A 35 -27.33 -7.21 -2.51
N THR A 36 -26.76 -7.84 -1.51
CA THR A 36 -27.13 -7.67 -0.09
C THR A 36 -26.48 -6.42 0.52
N ARG A 37 -27.01 -5.97 1.64
CA ARG A 37 -26.38 -4.97 2.51
C ARG A 37 -25.38 -5.57 3.50
N GLY A 38 -25.25 -6.90 3.53
CA GLY A 38 -24.43 -7.62 4.49
C GLY A 38 -25.14 -7.91 5.81
N ASP A 39 -24.52 -8.78 6.58
CA ASP A 39 -24.98 -9.18 7.91
C ASP A 39 -24.20 -8.48 9.02
N LEU A 40 -24.71 -8.57 10.23
CA LEU A 40 -24.21 -7.88 11.41
C LEU A 40 -23.94 -8.88 12.55
N GLY A 41 -22.90 -8.62 13.33
CA GLY A 41 -22.59 -9.39 14.53
C GLY A 41 -21.84 -10.69 14.26
N LEU A 42 -22.00 -11.65 15.15
CA LEU A 42 -21.32 -12.95 15.09
C LEU A 42 -22.29 -14.05 14.66
N THR A 43 -21.96 -14.80 13.64
CA THR A 43 -22.67 -16.03 13.30
C THR A 43 -22.19 -17.15 14.20
N PRO A 44 -23.10 -17.89 14.89
CA PRO A 44 -22.71 -19.03 15.72
C PRO A 44 -21.86 -20.03 14.95
N GLY A 45 -20.73 -20.43 15.53
CA GLY A 45 -19.76 -21.34 14.94
C GLY A 45 -18.73 -20.70 13.99
N LEU A 46 -18.96 -19.45 13.52
CA LEU A 46 -17.99 -18.72 12.69
C LEU A 46 -17.21 -17.66 13.46
N ASN A 47 -17.77 -17.11 14.53
CA ASN A 47 -17.24 -15.96 15.28
C ASN A 47 -17.01 -14.70 14.43
N GLN A 48 -17.72 -14.57 13.32
CA GLN A 48 -17.69 -13.40 12.44
C GLN A 48 -18.97 -13.34 11.60
N PRO A 49 -19.28 -12.22 10.90
CA PRO A 49 -20.37 -12.19 9.94
C PRO A 49 -20.09 -13.15 8.77
N ARG A 50 -21.11 -13.80 8.24
CA ARG A 50 -20.98 -14.73 7.09
C ARG A 50 -20.47 -14.03 5.84
N ILE A 51 -20.97 -12.83 5.59
CA ILE A 51 -20.54 -12.04 4.43
C ILE A 51 -19.08 -11.64 4.55
N THR A 52 -18.62 -11.26 5.74
CA THR A 52 -17.21 -10.95 5.98
C THR A 52 -16.32 -12.15 5.67
N GLN A 53 -16.68 -13.35 6.16
CA GLN A 53 -15.95 -14.58 5.83
C GLN A 53 -15.89 -14.83 4.33
N ARG A 54 -17.01 -14.65 3.64
CA ARG A 54 -17.08 -14.87 2.18
C ARG A 54 -16.24 -13.85 1.41
N VAL A 55 -16.22 -12.60 1.84
CA VAL A 55 -15.34 -11.57 1.28
C VAL A 55 -13.87 -11.90 1.50
N GLU A 56 -13.51 -12.39 2.68
CA GLU A 56 -12.15 -12.87 2.98
C GLU A 56 -11.74 -14.05 2.07
N GLN A 57 -12.65 -14.95 1.77
CA GLN A 57 -12.42 -16.03 0.80
C GLN A 57 -12.17 -15.49 -0.62
N VAL A 58 -12.96 -14.50 -1.06
CA VAL A 58 -12.71 -13.81 -2.34
C VAL A 58 -11.32 -13.17 -2.37
N LEU A 59 -10.91 -12.50 -1.29
CA LEU A 59 -9.58 -11.90 -1.20
C LEU A 59 -8.47 -12.95 -1.25
N ALA A 60 -8.62 -14.05 -0.52
CA ALA A 60 -7.66 -15.14 -0.54
C ALA A 60 -7.49 -15.70 -1.96
N ASP A 61 -8.58 -16.02 -2.64
CA ASP A 61 -8.54 -16.55 -4.00
C ASP A 61 -7.98 -15.55 -5.01
N ALA A 62 -8.40 -14.27 -4.90
CA ALA A 62 -7.96 -13.22 -5.83
C ALA A 62 -6.45 -12.91 -5.74
N PHE A 63 -5.83 -13.14 -4.59
CA PHE A 63 -4.39 -12.97 -4.37
C PHE A 63 -3.63 -14.29 -4.25
N HIS A 64 -4.24 -15.42 -4.65
CA HIS A 64 -3.63 -16.76 -4.60
C HIS A 64 -3.05 -17.11 -3.23
N ALA A 65 -3.71 -16.65 -2.16
CA ALA A 65 -3.31 -16.86 -0.78
C ALA A 65 -4.11 -18.00 -0.14
N GLN A 66 -3.60 -18.57 0.96
CA GLN A 66 -4.28 -19.61 1.71
C GLN A 66 -5.48 -19.06 2.50
N ALA A 67 -5.39 -17.83 2.99
CA ALA A 67 -6.44 -17.17 3.76
C ALA A 67 -6.30 -15.64 3.71
N ALA A 68 -7.35 -14.94 4.14
CA ALA A 68 -7.35 -13.51 4.36
C ALA A 68 -8.11 -13.16 5.64
N ALA A 69 -7.79 -12.00 6.22
CA ALA A 69 -8.55 -11.41 7.31
C ALA A 69 -8.74 -9.92 7.07
N LEU A 70 -9.96 -9.43 7.25
CA LEU A 70 -10.26 -8.00 7.31
C LEU A 70 -10.12 -7.52 8.76
N VAL A 71 -9.42 -6.40 8.96
CA VAL A 71 -9.10 -5.88 10.29
C VAL A 71 -9.39 -4.37 10.39
N GLN A 72 -9.62 -3.89 11.60
CA GLN A 72 -9.80 -2.47 11.86
C GLN A 72 -8.46 -1.73 11.88
N GLY A 73 -8.46 -0.43 11.55
CA GLY A 73 -7.31 0.46 11.60
C GLY A 73 -6.59 0.63 10.26
N ALA A 74 -7.25 0.30 9.15
CA ALA A 74 -6.73 0.43 7.79
C ALA A 74 -5.37 -0.29 7.63
N GLY A 75 -4.47 0.22 6.79
CA GLY A 75 -3.16 -0.40 6.56
C GLY A 75 -2.29 -0.47 7.82
N THR A 76 -2.36 0.52 8.69
CA THR A 76 -1.67 0.52 9.99
C THR A 76 -2.18 -0.60 10.90
N GLY A 77 -3.51 -0.82 10.94
CA GLY A 77 -4.12 -1.93 11.67
C GLY A 77 -3.73 -3.29 11.10
N ALA A 78 -3.64 -3.41 9.77
CA ALA A 78 -3.20 -4.63 9.10
C ALA A 78 -1.74 -4.98 9.45
N ILE A 79 -0.83 -4.00 9.38
CA ILE A 79 0.58 -4.19 9.79
C ILE A 79 0.67 -4.59 11.27
N ARG A 80 -0.07 -3.88 12.15
CA ARG A 80 -0.09 -4.22 13.59
C ARG A 80 -0.57 -5.64 13.83
N ALA A 81 -1.67 -6.06 13.20
CA ALA A 81 -2.22 -7.40 13.35
C ALA A 81 -1.24 -8.49 12.86
N ALA A 82 -0.60 -8.25 11.71
CA ALA A 82 0.39 -9.17 11.14
C ALA A 82 1.65 -9.25 12.02
N LEU A 83 2.19 -8.13 12.49
CA LEU A 83 3.33 -8.11 13.41
C LEU A 83 3.02 -8.85 14.72
N ALA A 84 1.85 -8.59 15.32
CA ALA A 84 1.44 -9.26 16.55
C ALA A 84 1.17 -10.78 16.37
N ALA A 85 0.83 -11.21 15.15
CA ALA A 85 0.69 -12.63 14.84
C ALA A 85 2.04 -13.33 14.58
N LEU A 86 3.05 -12.59 14.11
CA LEU A 86 4.37 -13.13 13.80
C LEU A 86 5.36 -13.03 14.97
N LEU A 87 5.28 -11.98 15.78
CA LEU A 87 6.28 -11.61 16.78
C LEU A 87 5.68 -11.45 18.18
N LYS A 88 6.53 -11.67 19.17
CA LYS A 88 6.29 -11.37 20.59
C LYS A 88 7.12 -10.18 21.04
N PRO A 89 6.74 -9.49 22.14
CA PRO A 89 7.56 -8.42 22.71
C PRO A 89 9.02 -8.87 22.94
N GLY A 90 9.96 -8.00 22.62
CA GLY A 90 11.40 -8.24 22.73
C GLY A 90 12.04 -8.96 21.56
N GLN A 91 11.26 -9.53 20.65
CA GLN A 91 11.79 -10.17 19.43
C GLN A 91 12.34 -9.16 18.41
N ARG A 92 13.13 -9.66 17.47
CA ARG A 92 13.90 -8.88 16.50
C ARG A 92 13.16 -8.78 15.16
N LEU A 93 12.91 -7.56 14.73
CA LEU A 93 12.30 -7.25 13.43
C LEU A 93 13.34 -6.67 12.49
N LEU A 94 13.56 -7.32 11.37
CA LEU A 94 14.40 -6.82 10.28
C LEU A 94 13.58 -5.88 9.38
N VAL A 95 14.16 -4.72 9.07
CA VAL A 95 13.61 -3.74 8.13
C VAL A 95 14.71 -3.24 7.19
N HIS A 96 14.31 -2.64 6.07
CA HIS A 96 15.25 -1.96 5.18
C HIS A 96 15.96 -0.80 5.88
N ASP A 97 17.21 -0.52 5.50
CA ASP A 97 17.99 0.62 5.97
C ASP A 97 17.46 1.94 5.35
N ALA A 98 16.26 2.29 5.77
CA ALA A 98 15.53 3.50 5.42
C ALA A 98 14.67 3.94 6.60
N PRO A 99 14.25 5.21 6.68
CA PRO A 99 13.33 5.65 7.71
C PRO A 99 12.04 4.83 7.67
N VAL A 100 11.70 4.20 8.78
CA VAL A 100 10.44 3.46 8.93
C VAL A 100 9.27 4.43 8.87
N TYR A 101 8.17 4.02 8.25
CA TYR A 101 6.98 4.86 8.17
C TYR A 101 6.47 5.21 9.59
N PRO A 102 6.12 6.49 9.88
CA PRO A 102 5.89 6.94 11.25
C PRO A 102 4.90 6.11 12.05
N THR A 103 3.78 5.68 11.45
CA THR A 103 2.79 4.85 12.18
C THR A 103 3.28 3.43 12.43
N THR A 104 4.14 2.90 11.59
CA THR A 104 4.80 1.60 11.78
C THR A 104 5.85 1.69 12.87
N GLN A 105 6.62 2.78 12.93
CA GLN A 105 7.57 3.04 14.02
C GLN A 105 6.89 3.01 15.39
N VAL A 106 5.74 3.67 15.52
CA VAL A 106 4.95 3.65 16.76
C VAL A 106 4.53 2.22 17.15
N ILE A 107 4.13 1.39 16.18
CA ILE A 107 3.76 -0.01 16.45
C ILE A 107 4.97 -0.79 16.99
N ILE A 108 6.12 -0.65 16.34
CA ILE A 108 7.38 -1.32 16.74
C ILE A 108 7.74 -0.96 18.19
N GLU A 109 7.67 0.33 18.51
CA GLU A 109 7.94 0.84 19.88
C GLU A 109 6.94 0.30 20.91
N GLN A 110 5.63 0.35 20.59
CA GLN A 110 4.56 -0.16 21.47
C GLN A 110 4.65 -1.66 21.71
N MET A 111 5.13 -2.42 20.71
CA MET A 111 5.36 -3.87 20.86
C MET A 111 6.70 -4.19 21.54
N GLY A 112 7.56 -3.21 21.77
CA GLY A 112 8.90 -3.43 22.34
C GLY A 112 9.80 -4.29 21.45
N LEU A 113 9.66 -4.20 20.13
CA LEU A 113 10.48 -4.95 19.19
C LEU A 113 11.87 -4.34 19.05
N THR A 114 12.87 -5.18 18.89
CA THR A 114 14.24 -4.75 18.58
C THR A 114 14.41 -4.66 17.07
N LEU A 115 14.72 -3.47 16.57
CA LEU A 115 14.97 -3.28 15.13
C LEU A 115 16.36 -3.77 14.73
N ILE A 116 16.41 -4.49 13.61
CA ILE A 116 17.60 -4.82 12.85
C ILE A 116 17.42 -4.15 11.48
N THR A 117 18.45 -3.52 10.96
CA THR A 117 18.43 -2.90 9.62
C THR A 117 19.42 -3.60 8.69
N ALA A 118 19.04 -3.71 7.41
CA ALA A 118 19.91 -4.16 6.33
C ALA A 118 19.56 -3.42 5.04
N ASP A 119 20.55 -3.21 4.19
CA ASP A 119 20.31 -2.69 2.83
C ASP A 119 19.69 -3.77 1.95
N PHE A 120 18.40 -3.65 1.61
CA PHE A 120 17.71 -4.59 0.73
C PHE A 120 18.11 -4.44 -0.75
N ASN A 121 18.82 -3.37 -1.11
CA ASN A 121 19.40 -3.23 -2.44
C ASN A 121 20.64 -4.14 -2.64
N ASP A 122 21.30 -4.56 -1.55
CA ASP A 122 22.42 -5.50 -1.55
C ASP A 122 22.00 -6.83 -0.89
N LEU A 123 21.68 -7.82 -1.71
CA LEU A 123 21.25 -9.13 -1.23
C LEU A 123 22.33 -9.91 -0.47
N LEU A 124 23.62 -9.64 -0.75
CA LEU A 124 24.72 -10.27 0.00
C LEU A 124 24.82 -9.67 1.40
N ALA A 125 24.76 -8.33 1.50
CA ALA A 125 24.72 -7.65 2.79
C ALA A 125 23.47 -8.05 3.60
N LEU A 126 22.31 -8.13 2.95
CA LEU A 126 21.07 -8.64 3.58
C LEU A 126 21.29 -10.04 4.16
N LYS A 127 21.84 -10.97 3.36
CA LYS A 127 22.11 -12.34 3.80
C LYS A 127 23.07 -12.37 5.00
N GLN A 128 24.14 -11.59 4.96
CA GLN A 128 25.11 -11.50 6.05
C GLN A 128 24.42 -11.01 7.36
N VAL A 129 23.63 -9.95 7.29
CA VAL A 129 22.89 -9.44 8.45
C VAL A 129 21.93 -10.49 9.00
N VAL A 130 21.22 -11.23 8.14
CA VAL A 130 20.32 -12.30 8.55
C VAL A 130 21.08 -13.42 9.24
N ASP A 131 22.20 -13.85 8.70
CA ASP A 131 23.03 -14.92 9.27
C ASP A 131 23.65 -14.52 10.62
N GLU A 132 24.08 -13.26 10.77
CA GLU A 132 24.70 -12.74 12.01
C GLU A 132 23.69 -12.36 13.09
N GLN A 133 22.60 -11.71 12.71
CA GLN A 133 21.64 -11.10 13.63
C GLN A 133 20.44 -11.99 13.94
N GLN A 134 20.18 -13.02 13.13
CA GLN A 134 19.08 -13.99 13.31
C GLN A 134 17.74 -13.31 13.63
N PRO A 135 17.18 -12.47 12.74
CA PRO A 135 15.88 -11.81 12.97
C PRO A 135 14.75 -12.83 13.10
N ASP A 136 13.77 -12.53 13.95
CA ASP A 136 12.60 -13.40 14.15
C ASP A 136 11.55 -13.21 13.05
N ALA A 137 11.50 -12.03 12.41
CA ALA A 137 10.71 -11.75 11.22
C ALA A 137 11.28 -10.54 10.47
N ALA A 138 10.80 -10.32 9.24
CA ALA A 138 11.12 -9.14 8.43
C ALA A 138 9.85 -8.41 7.98
N LEU A 139 9.91 -7.07 7.97
CA LEU A 139 8.93 -6.20 7.31
C LEU A 139 9.55 -5.61 6.05
N VAL A 140 8.99 -5.94 4.90
CA VAL A 140 9.47 -5.46 3.61
C VAL A 140 8.44 -4.49 3.03
N GLN A 141 8.83 -3.24 2.85
CA GLN A 141 7.97 -2.25 2.22
C GLN A 141 8.02 -2.40 0.70
N HIS A 142 6.91 -2.72 0.06
CA HIS A 142 6.86 -2.94 -1.38
C HIS A 142 7.16 -1.65 -2.16
N THR A 143 6.51 -0.54 -1.80
CA THR A 143 6.81 0.79 -2.36
C THR A 143 7.95 1.42 -1.57
N ARG A 144 9.13 1.48 -2.19
CA ARG A 144 10.35 1.96 -1.56
C ARG A 144 10.27 3.42 -1.16
N GLN A 145 10.91 3.78 -0.05
CA GLN A 145 10.81 5.13 0.54
C GLN A 145 11.85 6.11 -0.03
N GLN A 146 13.06 5.66 -0.22
CA GLN A 146 14.17 6.52 -0.64
C GLN A 146 14.28 6.55 -2.17
N PRO A 147 14.69 7.68 -2.77
CA PRO A 147 14.82 7.80 -4.22
C PRO A 147 15.75 6.75 -4.86
N GLN A 148 16.84 6.41 -4.16
CA GLN A 148 17.86 5.47 -4.63
C GLN A 148 17.45 4.02 -4.50
N ASP A 149 16.41 3.70 -3.74
CA ASP A 149 16.01 2.31 -3.51
C ASP A 149 15.43 1.69 -4.78
N GLY A 150 16.01 0.56 -5.17
CA GLY A 150 15.65 -0.15 -6.38
C GLY A 150 15.50 -1.67 -6.18
N TYR A 151 15.50 -2.16 -4.93
CA TYR A 151 15.44 -3.60 -4.66
C TYR A 151 14.20 -4.25 -5.29
N ILE A 152 14.38 -5.50 -5.72
CA ILE A 152 13.31 -6.34 -6.26
C ILE A 152 12.70 -7.15 -5.11
N LEU A 153 11.41 -6.93 -4.85
CA LEU A 153 10.71 -7.56 -3.73
C LEU A 153 10.87 -9.09 -3.72
N ALA A 154 10.70 -9.75 -4.87
CA ALA A 154 10.79 -11.19 -4.97
C ALA A 154 12.18 -11.73 -4.57
N ASP A 155 13.26 -11.02 -4.90
CA ASP A 155 14.62 -11.43 -4.57
C ASP A 155 14.91 -11.28 -3.07
N VAL A 156 14.45 -10.16 -2.46
CA VAL A 156 14.51 -9.94 -1.01
C VAL A 156 13.75 -11.04 -0.27
N LEU A 157 12.52 -11.34 -0.69
CA LEU A 157 11.70 -12.39 -0.06
C LEU A 157 12.30 -13.79 -0.26
N ALA A 158 12.91 -14.07 -1.41
CA ALA A 158 13.61 -15.34 -1.64
C ALA A 158 14.81 -15.49 -0.70
N THR A 159 15.58 -14.42 -0.48
CA THR A 159 16.72 -14.41 0.45
C THR A 159 16.25 -14.67 1.88
N LEU A 160 15.23 -13.98 2.36
CA LEU A 160 14.65 -14.15 3.70
C LEU A 160 14.11 -15.58 3.90
N ARG A 161 13.34 -16.08 2.92
CA ARG A 161 12.78 -17.43 2.97
C ARG A 161 13.85 -18.50 2.99
N SER A 162 14.94 -18.35 2.23
CA SER A 162 16.05 -19.31 2.23
C SER A 162 16.75 -19.42 3.58
N ALA A 163 16.67 -18.36 4.38
CA ALA A 163 17.19 -18.29 5.74
C ALA A 163 16.14 -18.65 6.81
N GLY A 164 14.92 -19.02 6.43
CA GLY A 164 13.85 -19.37 7.35
C GLY A 164 13.25 -18.18 8.10
N VAL A 165 13.48 -16.94 7.66
CA VAL A 165 12.94 -15.72 8.26
C VAL A 165 11.55 -15.42 7.69
N PRO A 166 10.49 -15.48 8.51
CA PRO A 166 9.15 -15.12 8.05
C PRO A 166 9.07 -13.64 7.70
N ALA A 167 8.38 -13.33 6.60
CA ALA A 167 8.27 -11.97 6.11
C ALA A 167 6.80 -11.53 5.97
N LEU A 168 6.53 -10.29 6.40
CA LEU A 168 5.33 -9.57 6.01
C LEU A 168 5.69 -8.41 5.07
N THR A 169 4.77 -8.07 4.16
CA THR A 169 4.96 -6.94 3.26
C THR A 169 3.95 -5.83 3.55
N ASP A 170 4.43 -4.60 3.45
CA ASP A 170 3.57 -3.43 3.36
C ASP A 170 3.29 -3.14 1.89
N ASP A 171 2.12 -3.58 1.43
CA ASP A 171 1.65 -3.44 0.05
C ASP A 171 0.71 -2.23 -0.16
N ASN A 172 0.66 -1.31 0.79
CA ASN A 172 -0.33 -0.22 0.82
C ASN A 172 -0.45 0.59 -0.48
N TYR A 173 0.61 0.75 -1.24
CA TYR A 173 0.58 1.46 -2.53
C TYR A 173 0.88 0.55 -3.73
N ALA A 174 0.90 -0.76 -3.52
CA ALA A 174 1.21 -1.75 -4.57
C ALA A 174 -0.04 -2.52 -5.03
N VAL A 175 -0.96 -2.82 -4.11
CA VAL A 175 -2.15 -3.63 -4.40
C VAL A 175 -2.95 -3.05 -5.55
N MET A 176 -3.33 -3.90 -6.51
CA MET A 176 -4.05 -3.56 -7.75
C MET A 176 -3.31 -2.61 -8.70
N LYS A 177 -2.04 -2.32 -8.46
CA LYS A 177 -1.19 -1.46 -9.31
C LYS A 177 -0.01 -2.19 -9.94
N VAL A 178 0.44 -3.25 -9.29
CA VAL A 178 1.54 -4.08 -9.75
C VAL A 178 1.04 -5.49 -10.09
N ALA A 179 1.85 -6.23 -10.82
CA ALA A 179 1.48 -7.58 -11.25
C ALA A 179 1.24 -8.53 -10.08
N ARG A 180 2.12 -8.50 -9.06
CA ARG A 180 2.06 -9.37 -7.88
C ARG A 180 2.38 -8.60 -6.61
N ILE A 181 1.62 -8.85 -5.54
CA ILE A 181 1.89 -8.33 -4.20
C ILE A 181 2.76 -9.30 -3.39
N GLY A 182 3.11 -8.94 -2.15
CA GLY A 182 4.06 -9.68 -1.33
C GLY A 182 3.77 -11.17 -1.19
N CYS A 183 2.55 -11.58 -0.83
CA CYS A 183 2.19 -13.00 -0.69
C CYS A 183 2.31 -13.76 -2.02
N GLU A 184 2.02 -13.13 -3.15
CA GLU A 184 2.23 -13.70 -4.48
C GLU A 184 3.72 -13.77 -4.87
N CYS A 185 4.59 -13.04 -4.17
CA CYS A 185 6.04 -13.06 -4.33
C CYS A 185 6.76 -13.93 -3.29
N GLY A 186 6.04 -14.54 -2.36
CA GLY A 186 6.57 -15.47 -1.37
C GLY A 186 6.74 -14.92 0.04
N ALA A 187 6.12 -13.78 0.37
CA ALA A 187 5.94 -13.35 1.75
C ALA A 187 4.91 -14.25 2.46
N ASN A 188 5.03 -14.41 3.77
CA ASN A 188 4.04 -15.12 4.57
C ASN A 188 2.70 -14.39 4.58
N VAL A 189 2.71 -13.06 4.63
CA VAL A 189 1.51 -12.24 4.50
C VAL A 189 1.80 -10.90 3.83
N SER A 190 0.80 -10.42 3.11
CA SER A 190 0.68 -9.05 2.57
C SER A 190 -0.28 -8.24 3.43
N THR A 191 0.04 -6.97 3.67
CA THR A 191 -0.80 -6.04 4.45
C THR A 191 -1.13 -4.80 3.65
N PHE A 192 -2.40 -4.36 3.66
CA PHE A 192 -2.80 -3.16 2.93
C PHE A 192 -4.09 -2.53 3.46
N SER A 193 -4.29 -1.27 3.10
CA SER A 193 -5.48 -0.49 3.39
C SER A 193 -6.52 -0.65 2.29
N CYS A 194 -7.72 -1.07 2.63
CA CYS A 194 -8.84 -1.10 1.68
C CYS A 194 -9.30 0.31 1.29
N PHE A 195 -9.07 1.30 2.15
CA PHE A 195 -9.40 2.69 1.87
C PHE A 195 -8.66 3.27 0.65
N LYS A 196 -7.40 2.82 0.43
CA LYS A 196 -6.61 3.20 -0.76
C LYS A 196 -7.05 2.48 -2.06
N LEU A 197 -8.03 1.60 -1.94
CA LEU A 197 -8.60 0.80 -3.02
C LEU A 197 -10.10 1.10 -3.19
N PHE A 198 -10.49 2.34 -2.92
CA PHE A 198 -11.87 2.85 -2.98
C PHE A 198 -12.84 2.19 -2.00
N GLY A 199 -12.35 1.35 -1.10
CA GLY A 199 -13.11 0.72 -0.05
C GLY A 199 -13.45 1.67 1.12
N PRO A 200 -14.04 1.13 2.19
CA PRO A 200 -14.44 1.91 3.36
C PRO A 200 -13.24 2.37 4.20
N GLU A 201 -13.47 3.43 4.95
CA GLU A 201 -12.54 3.95 5.93
C GLU A 201 -12.29 2.92 7.05
N GLY A 202 -11.10 2.94 7.60
CA GLY A 202 -10.75 2.15 8.77
C GLY A 202 -10.61 0.65 8.54
N VAL A 203 -10.83 0.14 7.32
CA VAL A 203 -10.66 -1.28 7.00
C VAL A 203 -9.30 -1.54 6.37
N GLY A 204 -8.56 -2.49 6.96
CA GLY A 204 -7.34 -3.08 6.42
C GLY A 204 -7.54 -4.55 6.06
N ALA A 205 -6.64 -5.09 5.26
CA ALA A 205 -6.61 -6.50 4.92
C ALA A 205 -5.22 -7.10 5.16
N VAL A 206 -5.21 -8.35 5.61
CA VAL A 206 -4.04 -9.21 5.68
C VAL A 206 -4.34 -10.46 4.85
N VAL A 207 -3.47 -10.80 3.91
CA VAL A 207 -3.66 -11.93 2.97
C VAL A 207 -2.40 -12.77 2.96
N GLY A 208 -2.50 -14.08 3.08
CA GLY A 208 -1.32 -14.95 3.05
C GLY A 208 -1.53 -16.30 3.72
N ASP A 209 -0.56 -16.72 4.52
CA ASP A 209 -0.52 -18.03 5.17
C ASP A 209 -1.65 -18.21 6.19
N ALA A 210 -2.33 -19.34 6.12
CA ALA A 210 -3.48 -19.65 6.96
C ALA A 210 -3.14 -19.61 8.46
N ASP A 211 -1.96 -20.05 8.86
CA ASP A 211 -1.54 -20.06 10.27
C ASP A 211 -1.41 -18.65 10.84
N VAL A 212 -0.88 -17.70 10.08
CA VAL A 212 -0.79 -16.28 10.48
C VAL A 212 -2.18 -15.68 10.55
N ILE A 213 -3.02 -15.91 9.53
CA ILE A 213 -4.39 -15.42 9.49
C ILE A 213 -5.23 -15.98 10.66
N ASN A 214 -5.07 -17.24 11.01
CA ASN A 214 -5.79 -17.84 12.13
C ASN A 214 -5.37 -17.23 13.48
N ARG A 215 -4.09 -16.90 13.66
CA ARG A 215 -3.62 -16.13 14.85
C ARG A 215 -4.24 -14.74 14.91
N ILE A 216 -4.38 -14.05 13.78
CA ILE A 216 -5.07 -12.76 13.70
C ILE A 216 -6.54 -12.92 14.09
N ARG A 217 -7.25 -13.89 13.50
CA ARG A 217 -8.67 -14.16 13.79
C ARG A 217 -8.93 -14.48 15.27
N ALA A 218 -8.00 -15.16 15.93
CA ALA A 218 -8.11 -15.44 17.35
C ALA A 218 -8.15 -14.19 18.24
N THR A 219 -7.60 -13.06 17.77
CA THR A 219 -7.66 -11.77 18.47
C THR A 219 -8.95 -10.99 18.19
N LEU A 220 -9.72 -11.36 17.17
CA LEU A 220 -10.97 -10.71 16.75
C LEU A 220 -12.19 -11.39 17.38
N TYR A 221 -12.15 -11.63 18.68
CA TYR A 221 -13.15 -12.46 19.37
C TYR A 221 -14.53 -11.79 19.50
N SER A 222 -14.59 -10.49 19.75
CA SER A 222 -15.86 -9.79 19.97
C SER A 222 -16.47 -9.26 18.66
N GLY A 223 -17.81 -9.19 18.62
CA GLY A 223 -18.52 -8.63 17.45
C GLY A 223 -18.06 -7.22 17.08
N GLY A 224 -17.70 -6.40 18.06
CA GLY A 224 -17.19 -5.05 17.83
C GLY A 224 -15.78 -4.98 17.25
N SER A 225 -15.00 -6.06 17.33
CA SER A 225 -13.67 -6.13 16.70
C SER A 225 -13.72 -6.63 15.24
N GLN A 226 -14.84 -7.26 14.84
CA GLN A 226 -15.04 -7.76 13.49
C GLN A 226 -15.38 -6.65 12.49
N ILE A 227 -14.89 -6.79 11.28
CA ILE A 227 -15.42 -6.02 10.14
C ILE A 227 -16.78 -6.59 9.79
N GLN A 228 -17.81 -5.75 9.76
CA GLN A 228 -19.19 -6.16 9.51
C GLN A 228 -19.43 -6.41 8.02
N GLY A 229 -20.41 -7.24 7.69
CA GLY A 229 -20.71 -7.65 6.33
C GLY A 229 -20.90 -6.51 5.34
N ALA A 230 -21.53 -5.41 5.78
CA ALA A 230 -21.68 -4.20 4.96
C ALA A 230 -20.32 -3.56 4.58
N GLN A 231 -19.43 -3.42 5.56
CA GLN A 231 -18.08 -2.88 5.33
C GLN A 231 -17.26 -3.83 4.43
N ALA A 232 -17.36 -5.13 4.66
CA ALA A 232 -16.68 -6.15 3.86
C ALA A 232 -17.10 -6.10 2.38
N LEU A 233 -18.42 -5.97 2.11
CA LEU A 233 -18.91 -5.80 0.73
C LEU A 233 -18.39 -4.52 0.07
N GLU A 234 -18.31 -3.43 0.80
CA GLU A 234 -17.74 -2.18 0.26
C GLU A 234 -16.25 -2.32 -0.06
N VAL A 235 -15.51 -3.20 0.63
CA VAL A 235 -14.13 -3.56 0.22
C VAL A 235 -14.13 -4.14 -1.19
N LEU A 236 -14.97 -5.13 -1.49
CA LEU A 236 -15.01 -5.73 -2.84
C LEU A 236 -15.51 -4.75 -3.89
N ARG A 237 -16.55 -3.97 -3.57
CA ARG A 237 -17.10 -2.96 -4.49
C ARG A 237 -16.05 -1.92 -4.89
N GLY A 238 -15.24 -1.47 -3.94
CA GLY A 238 -14.11 -0.58 -4.24
C GLY A 238 -13.01 -1.29 -5.03
N LEU A 239 -12.64 -2.48 -4.60
CA LEU A 239 -11.54 -3.25 -5.18
C LEU A 239 -11.75 -3.58 -6.67
N VAL A 240 -12.99 -3.81 -7.11
CA VAL A 240 -13.33 -4.06 -8.53
C VAL A 240 -12.89 -2.90 -9.43
N PHE A 241 -13.01 -1.66 -8.98
CA PHE A 241 -12.64 -0.49 -9.79
C PHE A 241 -11.16 -0.12 -9.67
N ALA A 242 -10.49 -0.59 -8.62
CA ALA A 242 -9.15 -0.16 -8.26
C ALA A 242 -8.10 -0.38 -9.38
N PRO A 243 -7.97 -1.54 -10.02
CA PRO A 243 -6.89 -1.77 -10.99
C PRO A 243 -6.97 -0.82 -12.18
N VAL A 244 -8.15 -0.66 -12.79
CA VAL A 244 -8.34 0.20 -13.96
C VAL A 244 -8.15 1.67 -13.61
N MET A 245 -8.74 2.11 -12.50
CA MET A 245 -8.61 3.51 -12.07
C MET A 245 -7.17 3.89 -11.73
N HIS A 246 -6.41 2.99 -11.10
CA HIS A 246 -5.00 3.22 -10.82
C HIS A 246 -4.11 3.17 -12.07
N ALA A 247 -4.41 2.30 -13.04
CA ALA A 247 -3.70 2.27 -14.31
C ALA A 247 -3.92 3.55 -15.13
N VAL A 248 -5.16 4.07 -15.17
CA VAL A 248 -5.45 5.37 -15.80
C VAL A 248 -4.64 6.48 -15.13
N GLN A 249 -4.66 6.56 -13.80
CA GLN A 249 -3.90 7.56 -13.05
C GLN A 249 -2.39 7.46 -13.29
N ALA A 250 -1.83 6.24 -13.33
CA ALA A 250 -0.42 6.01 -13.63
C ALA A 250 -0.06 6.53 -15.04
N GLY A 251 -0.89 6.22 -16.04
CA GLY A 251 -0.70 6.72 -17.41
C GLY A 251 -0.77 8.25 -17.52
N VAL A 252 -1.69 8.89 -16.79
CA VAL A 252 -1.75 10.38 -16.72
C VAL A 252 -0.47 10.92 -16.10
N SER A 253 0.01 10.33 -14.99
CA SER A 253 1.25 10.77 -14.34
C SER A 253 2.47 10.65 -15.25
N GLU A 254 2.55 9.59 -16.06
CA GLU A 254 3.65 9.39 -17.02
C GLU A 254 3.59 10.42 -18.17
N ARG A 255 2.40 10.74 -18.70
CA ARG A 255 2.24 11.78 -19.71
C ARG A 255 2.56 13.18 -19.16
N LEU A 256 2.09 13.50 -17.93
CA LEU A 256 2.45 14.73 -17.24
C LEU A 256 3.97 14.86 -17.05
N LEU A 257 4.63 13.77 -16.65
CA LEU A 257 6.09 13.74 -16.53
C LEU A 257 6.77 14.11 -17.85
N ALA A 258 6.32 13.53 -18.96
CA ALA A 258 6.85 13.81 -20.30
C ALA A 258 6.60 15.26 -20.72
N LEU A 259 5.40 15.80 -20.51
CA LEU A 259 5.05 17.19 -20.82
C LEU A 259 5.90 18.19 -20.02
N LEU A 260 6.02 18.01 -18.71
CA LEU A 260 6.78 18.90 -17.84
C LEU A 260 8.28 18.89 -18.18
N ASN A 261 8.87 17.73 -18.40
CA ASN A 261 10.28 17.61 -18.81
C ASN A 261 10.50 18.02 -20.28
N GLY A 262 9.46 18.02 -21.11
CA GLY A 262 9.45 18.52 -22.50
C GLY A 262 9.36 20.05 -22.60
N GLY A 263 9.27 20.76 -21.48
CA GLY A 263 9.24 22.24 -21.46
C GLY A 263 7.83 22.84 -21.67
N ALA A 264 6.76 22.08 -21.50
CA ALA A 264 5.39 22.59 -21.60
C ALA A 264 5.10 23.70 -20.57
N VAL A 265 5.82 23.71 -19.45
CA VAL A 265 5.76 24.75 -18.41
C VAL A 265 7.17 25.30 -18.20
N PRO A 266 7.48 26.52 -18.69
CA PRO A 266 8.84 27.07 -18.66
C PRO A 266 9.44 27.23 -17.26
N GLU A 267 8.60 27.39 -16.24
CA GLU A 267 9.04 27.54 -14.85
C GLU A 267 9.55 26.22 -14.24
N VAL A 268 9.20 25.07 -14.84
CA VAL A 268 9.62 23.75 -14.38
C VAL A 268 11.04 23.47 -14.81
N LYS A 269 11.91 23.20 -13.84
CA LYS A 269 13.29 22.78 -14.04
C LYS A 269 13.40 21.29 -14.35
N SER A 270 12.68 20.48 -13.60
CA SER A 270 12.64 19.03 -13.77
C SER A 270 11.42 18.40 -13.06
N ALA A 271 11.01 17.26 -13.52
CA ALA A 271 10.01 16.44 -12.83
C ALA A 271 10.48 14.98 -12.77
N VAL A 272 10.12 14.27 -11.71
CA VAL A 272 10.37 12.83 -11.53
C VAL A 272 9.15 12.17 -10.86
N ILE A 273 8.96 10.87 -11.09
CA ILE A 273 7.99 10.09 -10.33
C ILE A 273 8.67 9.55 -9.07
N ALA A 274 8.08 9.79 -7.92
CA ALA A 274 8.60 9.29 -6.63
C ALA A 274 8.51 7.76 -6.54
N ASN A 275 9.45 7.14 -5.84
CA ASN A 275 9.36 5.70 -5.53
C ASN A 275 8.19 5.39 -4.60
N ALA A 276 8.04 6.23 -3.56
CA ALA A 276 6.98 6.10 -2.58
C ALA A 276 5.67 6.67 -3.10
N GLN A 277 4.56 6.09 -2.66
CA GLN A 277 3.20 6.43 -3.09
C GLN A 277 2.94 6.12 -4.57
N SER A 278 1.72 6.36 -5.02
CA SER A 278 1.28 5.99 -6.34
C SER A 278 1.66 7.03 -7.38
N LYS A 279 2.71 6.80 -8.14
CA LYS A 279 3.07 7.64 -9.30
C LYS A 279 2.96 9.16 -9.07
N VAL A 280 3.24 9.58 -7.82
CA VAL A 280 3.25 11.01 -7.46
C VAL A 280 4.44 11.66 -8.15
N LEU A 281 4.21 12.78 -8.84
CA LEU A 281 5.27 13.59 -9.41
C LEU A 281 5.90 14.47 -8.32
N ILE A 282 7.22 14.60 -8.36
CA ILE A 282 7.97 15.64 -7.69
C ILE A 282 8.39 16.61 -8.79
N VAL A 283 7.91 17.84 -8.72
CA VAL A 283 8.16 18.88 -9.73
C VAL A 283 9.02 19.97 -9.11
N GLU A 284 10.20 20.18 -9.67
CA GLU A 284 11.16 21.21 -9.25
C GLU A 284 11.09 22.41 -10.20
N PHE A 285 11.06 23.63 -9.64
CA PHE A 285 11.00 24.88 -10.37
C PHE A 285 12.40 25.54 -10.44
N HIS A 286 12.62 26.38 -11.45
CA HIS A 286 13.83 27.21 -11.56
C HIS A 286 13.90 28.29 -10.46
N GLN A 287 12.76 28.74 -9.95
CA GLN A 287 12.65 29.81 -8.96
C GLN A 287 11.93 29.28 -7.68
N PRO A 288 12.09 29.94 -6.53
CA PRO A 288 11.48 29.55 -5.26
C PRO A 288 9.98 29.91 -5.21
N ILE A 289 9.19 29.36 -6.13
CA ILE A 289 7.76 29.66 -6.32
C ILE A 289 6.81 28.59 -5.77
N ALA A 290 7.32 27.54 -5.15
CA ALA A 290 6.51 26.40 -4.70
C ALA A 290 5.29 26.82 -3.85
N ALA A 291 5.47 27.69 -2.86
CA ALA A 291 4.38 28.16 -2.01
C ALA A 291 3.28 28.89 -2.80
N ARG A 292 3.68 29.74 -3.76
CA ARG A 292 2.75 30.47 -4.63
C ARG A 292 1.98 29.52 -5.55
N VAL A 293 2.66 28.52 -6.11
CA VAL A 293 2.00 27.51 -6.96
C VAL A 293 0.96 26.73 -6.16
N LEU A 294 1.25 26.32 -4.92
CA LEU A 294 0.30 25.62 -4.06
C LEU A 294 -0.91 26.49 -3.75
N GLU A 295 -0.72 27.76 -3.44
CA GLU A 295 -1.81 28.71 -3.17
C GLU A 295 -2.72 28.88 -4.40
N GLU A 296 -2.15 29.10 -5.58
CA GLU A 296 -2.90 29.26 -6.82
C GLU A 296 -3.63 27.97 -7.25
N ALA A 297 -2.99 26.81 -7.06
CA ALA A 297 -3.64 25.52 -7.33
C ALA A 297 -4.86 25.30 -6.43
N GLN A 298 -4.76 25.64 -5.14
CA GLN A 298 -5.89 25.55 -4.21
C GLN A 298 -7.05 26.46 -4.61
N LYS A 299 -6.78 27.69 -5.05
CA LYS A 299 -7.82 28.62 -5.57
C LYS A 299 -8.55 28.06 -6.79
N ARG A 300 -7.91 27.17 -7.53
CA ARG A 300 -8.46 26.49 -8.73
C ARG A 300 -9.10 25.14 -8.42
N GLY A 301 -9.22 24.76 -7.14
CA GLY A 301 -9.89 23.55 -6.69
C GLY A 301 -8.99 22.34 -6.46
N ALA A 302 -7.67 22.47 -6.56
CA ALA A 302 -6.75 21.40 -6.21
C ALA A 302 -6.74 21.16 -4.69
N LEU A 303 -6.60 19.89 -4.29
CA LEU A 303 -6.48 19.50 -2.89
C LEU A 303 -5.09 19.90 -2.35
N PRO A 304 -4.98 20.54 -1.18
CA PRO A 304 -3.70 20.99 -0.62
C PRO A 304 -2.97 19.91 0.22
N TYR A 305 -3.63 18.81 0.54
CA TYR A 305 -3.09 17.69 1.30
C TYR A 305 -3.91 16.40 1.04
N PRO A 306 -3.28 15.23 1.15
CA PRO A 306 -4.00 13.97 0.95
C PRO A 306 -4.98 13.70 2.11
N VAL A 307 -6.18 13.27 1.77
CA VAL A 307 -7.22 12.86 2.74
C VAL A 307 -7.07 11.38 3.07
N GLY A 308 -6.42 10.63 2.25
CA GLY A 308 -6.21 9.18 2.38
C GLY A 308 -5.74 8.65 1.05
N ALA A 309 -4.62 9.18 0.59
CA ALA A 309 -4.04 9.06 -0.74
C ALA A 309 -4.60 7.91 -1.58
N GLU A 310 -5.27 8.24 -2.69
CA GLU A 310 -5.94 7.33 -3.64
C GLU A 310 -7.30 6.79 -3.17
N SER A 311 -7.88 7.38 -2.13
CA SER A 311 -9.24 7.05 -1.70
C SER A 311 -10.29 7.53 -2.72
N LYS A 312 -11.52 7.04 -2.54
CA LYS A 312 -12.68 7.49 -3.33
C LYS A 312 -13.00 8.99 -3.19
N TYR A 313 -12.44 9.67 -2.18
CA TYR A 313 -12.64 11.10 -1.94
C TYR A 313 -11.64 11.99 -2.70
N GLU A 314 -10.52 11.45 -3.13
CA GLU A 314 -9.50 12.19 -3.86
C GLU A 314 -9.82 12.22 -5.36
N ILE A 315 -10.82 13.03 -5.72
CA ILE A 315 -11.26 13.25 -7.10
C ILE A 315 -10.47 14.38 -7.76
N PRO A 316 -10.40 15.60 -7.18
CA PRO A 316 -9.62 16.68 -7.76
C PRO A 316 -8.11 16.38 -7.71
N PRO A 317 -7.31 17.04 -8.56
CA PRO A 317 -5.85 16.89 -8.48
C PRO A 317 -5.33 17.37 -7.13
N LEU A 318 -4.25 16.76 -6.68
CA LEU A 318 -3.61 17.06 -5.42
C LEU A 318 -2.28 17.77 -5.69
N PHE A 319 -2.16 19.00 -5.20
CA PHE A 319 -0.94 19.80 -5.20
C PHE A 319 -0.53 20.06 -3.77
N TYR A 320 0.60 19.52 -3.32
CA TYR A 320 0.97 19.57 -1.92
C TYR A 320 2.48 19.61 -1.68
N ARG A 321 2.85 19.92 -0.46
CA ARG A 321 4.26 20.05 -0.06
C ARG A 321 5.01 18.73 -0.13
N LEU A 322 6.33 18.82 -0.26
CA LEU A 322 7.22 17.67 -0.13
C LEU A 322 7.05 17.00 1.24
N SER A 323 7.22 15.66 1.30
CA SER A 323 7.17 14.91 2.56
C SER A 323 8.30 15.30 3.50
N GLY A 324 8.12 14.96 4.80
CA GLY A 324 9.13 15.20 5.82
C GLY A 324 10.50 14.61 5.47
N THR A 325 10.53 13.40 4.90
CA THR A 325 11.77 12.73 4.48
C THR A 325 12.56 13.54 3.46
N PHE A 326 11.90 14.06 2.41
CA PHE A 326 12.58 14.92 1.44
C PHE A 326 13.10 16.23 2.05
N ARG A 327 12.32 16.84 2.95
CA ARG A 327 12.71 18.07 3.64
C ARG A 327 13.87 17.87 4.63
N GLN A 328 13.96 16.71 5.25
CA GLN A 328 15.09 16.37 6.13
C GLN A 328 16.40 16.25 5.35
N VAL A 329 16.36 15.66 4.15
CA VAL A 329 17.57 15.51 3.30
C VAL A 329 17.98 16.82 2.65
N ASN A 330 17.03 17.65 2.20
CA ASN A 330 17.27 18.93 1.57
C ASN A 330 16.19 19.96 1.95
N PRO A 331 16.36 20.71 3.06
CA PRO A 331 15.37 21.69 3.52
C PRO A 331 15.06 22.79 2.50
N GLN A 332 16.04 23.21 1.68
CA GLN A 332 15.85 24.26 0.68
C GLN A 332 14.93 23.82 -0.47
N LEU A 333 14.83 22.52 -0.72
CA LEU A 333 14.02 21.99 -1.82
C LEU A 333 12.53 22.32 -1.63
N GLU A 334 12.03 22.52 -0.41
CA GLU A 334 10.62 22.87 -0.17
C GLU A 334 10.21 24.22 -0.78
N HIS A 335 11.15 25.12 -1.04
CA HIS A 335 10.88 26.40 -1.71
C HIS A 335 10.78 26.26 -3.24
N TYR A 336 11.42 25.23 -3.78
CA TYR A 336 11.57 25.01 -5.22
C TYR A 336 10.77 23.85 -5.76
N ALA A 337 10.20 22.98 -4.93
CA ALA A 337 9.52 21.80 -5.43
C ALA A 337 8.22 21.51 -4.68
N ILE A 338 7.30 20.89 -5.43
CA ILE A 338 6.00 20.42 -4.94
C ILE A 338 5.79 18.96 -5.35
N ARG A 339 4.77 18.35 -4.76
CA ARG A 339 4.21 17.07 -5.21
C ARG A 339 2.92 17.31 -5.97
N ILE A 340 2.73 16.55 -7.05
CA ILE A 340 1.50 16.53 -7.83
C ILE A 340 1.02 15.09 -7.96
N ASN A 341 -0.26 14.87 -7.65
CA ASN A 341 -0.98 13.66 -7.99
C ASN A 341 -2.20 14.07 -8.81
N PRO A 342 -2.35 13.61 -10.06
CA PRO A 342 -3.49 13.98 -10.90
C PRO A 342 -4.82 13.43 -10.35
N ASN A 343 -4.80 12.43 -9.47
CA ASN A 343 -5.98 11.74 -8.97
C ASN A 343 -6.89 11.26 -10.13
N ARG A 344 -8.03 11.93 -10.37
CA ARG A 344 -8.97 11.58 -11.45
C ARG A 344 -8.99 12.60 -12.58
N SER A 345 -8.08 13.59 -12.54
CA SER A 345 -7.94 14.60 -13.59
C SER A 345 -7.08 14.08 -14.75
N GLY A 346 -7.22 14.76 -15.90
CA GLY A 346 -6.34 14.59 -17.05
C GLY A 346 -5.02 15.37 -16.90
N GLU A 347 -4.39 15.64 -18.07
CA GLU A 347 -3.12 16.37 -18.16
C GLU A 347 -3.29 17.88 -18.13
N GLU A 348 -4.49 18.42 -18.35
CA GLU A 348 -4.80 19.86 -18.45
C GLU A 348 -4.90 20.55 -17.09
#